data_6b1e3064b5936139ce649e90c655abd6
#
_entry.id   6b1e3064b5936139ce649e90c655abd6
#
_cell.length_a   1.000
_cell.length_b   1.000
_cell.length_c   1.000
_cell.angle_alpha   90.00
_cell.angle_beta   90.00
_cell.angle_gamma   90.00
#
_symmetry.space_group_name_H-M   'P 1'
#
loop_
_entity.id
_entity.type
_entity.pdbx_description
1 polymer ?
#
loop_
_entity_poly.entity_id
_entity_poly.type
_entity_poly.pdbx_seq_one_letter_code
_entity_poly.pdbx_strand_id
1 'polypeptide(L)'
;MKKRTIVGLIGVLALIAAACSPSDADSTTTTAAAAATTTEAAPATTAAPSGDTTTTAGGDENPLAEYGEDPSMADPVLVTKALGTVTPSDDDSWNIILASISRADQDLDEATIEKAMECWSNQVCDTGSGGDLVMGYADGGGDTVNVWRGVSHMEAILQALTYPDIGTIVSTAANFEGDPAVNDIQFLIQYPVDFIVGYPDWGAYLSPVLLEAKAAGIPYISFSAGYVGLPGQEGALVPGEDYATVVGEDLCALGESFAEVLNENVSGGEVGMLGGTPGNALSLGWQRCATQALADGGSQLVNPPPDENTTTGDTFWVNTFALDAVRGLLTTNPEIAGWVYEYSDGLFTALQAYDELGIPVENLTVALRTDEQTLFCDWADRNEPTYNIYYSAGGNFQSRTGVTAAMLELQGADVPGQIVVPHVMRQVTADDCNPDRVNAVVSGTSLVPDAVLVRMFGGG
;
A
#
# COMPACT_ATOMS: atom_id res chain seq x y z
N MET A 1 25.41 46.53 21.05
CA MET A 1 26.54 45.58 21.17
C MET A 1 26.43 44.82 22.50
N LYS A 2 25.97 43.57 22.48
CA LYS A 2 26.09 42.62 23.62
C LYS A 2 26.42 41.25 23.01
N LYS A 3 27.66 40.81 23.25
CA LYS A 3 28.16 39.47 22.88
C LYS A 3 27.51 38.44 23.81
N ARG A 4 26.91 37.39 23.25
CA ARG A 4 26.50 36.17 23.97
C ARG A 4 27.49 35.05 23.63
N THR A 5 28.12 34.56 24.69
CA THR A 5 29.06 33.47 24.71
C THR A 5 28.26 32.12 24.64
N ILE A 6 28.59 31.26 23.68
CA ILE A 6 28.06 29.90 23.59
C ILE A 6 29.04 29.00 24.33
N VAL A 7 28.56 28.33 25.38
CA VAL A 7 29.28 27.28 26.12
C VAL A 7 28.90 25.94 25.49
N GLY A 8 29.88 25.27 24.88
CA GLY A 8 29.72 23.91 24.37
C GLY A 8 29.79 22.86 25.49
N LEU A 9 28.84 21.96 25.50
CA LEU A 9 28.84 20.78 26.37
C LEU A 9 29.31 19.57 25.57
N ILE A 10 30.51 19.06 25.91
CA ILE A 10 31.08 17.83 25.35
C ILE A 10 30.60 16.69 26.26
N GLY A 11 29.75 15.81 25.73
CA GLY A 11 29.32 14.57 26.40
C GLY A 11 30.24 13.40 26.01
N VAL A 12 30.80 12.77 27.03
CA VAL A 12 31.70 11.62 26.94
C VAL A 12 30.90 10.34 26.71
N LEU A 13 31.17 9.63 25.60
CA LEU A 13 30.69 8.26 25.35
C LEU A 13 31.57 7.26 26.10
N ALA A 14 31.00 6.48 27.02
CA ALA A 14 31.64 5.34 27.64
C ALA A 14 31.28 4.05 26.91
N LEU A 15 32.29 3.42 26.28
CA LEU A 15 32.18 2.06 25.74
C LEU A 15 32.21 1.04 26.87
N ILE A 16 31.21 0.17 26.93
CA ILE A 16 31.23 -1.07 27.74
C ILE A 16 31.44 -2.24 26.78
N ALA A 17 32.62 -2.84 26.81
CA ALA A 17 32.92 -4.09 26.14
C ALA A 17 32.59 -5.25 27.11
N ALA A 18 31.60 -6.09 26.74
CA ALA A 18 31.34 -7.37 27.42
C ALA A 18 31.91 -8.51 26.60
N ALA A 19 32.89 -9.21 27.16
CA ALA A 19 33.49 -10.43 26.61
C ALA A 19 32.57 -11.63 26.93
N CYS A 20 32.20 -12.43 25.94
CA CYS A 20 31.65 -13.77 26.13
C CYS A 20 32.65 -14.81 25.65
N SER A 21 33.05 -15.71 26.54
CA SER A 21 33.83 -16.91 26.24
C SER A 21 32.91 -18.02 25.70
N PRO A 22 33.41 -18.92 24.83
CA PRO A 22 32.63 -20.04 24.35
C PRO A 22 32.69 -21.23 25.35
N SER A 23 31.57 -21.89 25.56
CA SER A 23 31.48 -23.19 26.25
C SER A 23 31.25 -24.29 25.20
N ASP A 24 32.14 -25.27 25.20
CA ASP A 24 32.04 -26.54 24.48
C ASP A 24 30.82 -27.35 24.97
N ALA A 25 30.05 -27.93 24.09
CA ALA A 25 29.12 -29.02 24.39
C ALA A 25 29.05 -30.02 23.25
N ASP A 26 29.24 -31.25 23.66
CA ASP A 26 29.40 -32.51 22.95
C ASP A 26 28.38 -32.83 21.83
N SER A 27 28.93 -33.39 20.77
CA SER A 27 28.20 -34.05 19.67
C SER A 27 27.70 -35.46 20.08
N THR A 28 26.40 -35.66 20.00
CA THR A 28 25.82 -37.03 19.94
C THR A 28 25.15 -37.23 18.59
N THR A 29 25.75 -38.12 17.83
CA THR A 29 25.27 -38.65 16.54
C THR A 29 24.08 -39.59 16.79
N THR A 30 22.92 -39.28 16.24
CA THR A 30 21.80 -40.22 16.17
C THR A 30 21.47 -40.50 14.70
N THR A 31 21.68 -41.76 14.31
CA THR A 31 21.36 -42.29 12.98
C THR A 31 19.84 -42.49 12.90
N ALA A 32 19.16 -41.83 11.98
CA ALA A 32 17.76 -42.07 11.69
C ALA A 32 17.61 -42.88 10.40
N ALA A 33 16.79 -43.93 10.46
CA ALA A 33 16.49 -44.86 9.42
C ALA A 33 15.60 -44.27 8.33
N ALA A 34 15.84 -44.68 7.08
CA ALA A 34 15.07 -44.35 5.91
C ALA A 34 13.63 -44.91 6.00
N ALA A 35 12.63 -44.06 5.82
CA ALA A 35 11.25 -44.44 5.63
C ALA A 35 10.90 -44.45 4.14
N ALA A 36 10.25 -45.52 3.69
CA ALA A 36 9.87 -45.77 2.33
C ALA A 36 8.69 -44.88 1.90
N THR A 37 8.83 -44.23 0.75
CA THR A 37 7.77 -43.47 0.06
C THR A 37 6.79 -44.42 -0.61
N THR A 38 5.54 -44.43 -0.17
CA THR A 38 4.41 -45.02 -0.92
C THR A 38 3.76 -43.92 -1.77
N THR A 39 3.84 -44.12 -3.08
CA THR A 39 3.15 -43.26 -4.08
C THR A 39 1.66 -43.63 -4.06
N GLU A 40 0.80 -42.72 -3.66
CA GLU A 40 -0.65 -42.84 -3.74
C GLU A 40 -1.14 -42.22 -5.06
N ALA A 41 -1.95 -42.98 -5.81
CA ALA A 41 -2.45 -42.59 -7.11
C ALA A 41 -3.58 -41.59 -6.99
N ALA A 42 -3.56 -40.55 -7.85
CA ALA A 42 -4.59 -39.53 -7.96
C ALA A 42 -5.97 -40.10 -8.33
N PRO A 43 -7.08 -39.62 -7.75
CA PRO A 43 -8.43 -40.05 -8.15
C PRO A 43 -8.87 -39.37 -9.46
N ALA A 44 -9.51 -40.18 -10.30
CA ALA A 44 -10.06 -39.77 -11.58
C ALA A 44 -11.17 -38.70 -11.44
N THR A 45 -11.05 -37.63 -12.21
CA THR A 45 -12.06 -36.60 -12.39
C THR A 45 -13.30 -37.17 -13.10
N THR A 46 -14.42 -37.27 -12.38
CA THR A 46 -15.74 -37.49 -12.96
C THR A 46 -16.27 -36.17 -13.51
N ALA A 47 -16.58 -36.13 -14.80
CA ALA A 47 -17.24 -35.04 -15.47
C ALA A 47 -18.63 -34.78 -14.86
N ALA A 48 -18.90 -33.52 -14.48
CA ALA A 48 -20.22 -33.05 -14.07
C ALA A 48 -21.15 -32.93 -15.28
N PRO A 49 -22.45 -33.19 -15.13
CA PRO A 49 -23.42 -33.04 -16.22
C PRO A 49 -23.65 -31.55 -16.53
N SER A 50 -23.60 -31.21 -17.80
CA SER A 50 -24.01 -29.89 -18.32
C SER A 50 -25.52 -29.71 -18.12
N GLY A 51 -25.89 -28.98 -17.07
CA GLY A 51 -27.22 -28.44 -16.91
C GLY A 51 -27.31 -27.13 -17.66
N ASP A 52 -28.15 -27.08 -18.72
CA ASP A 52 -28.64 -25.83 -19.31
C ASP A 52 -29.41 -25.03 -18.25
N THR A 53 -28.76 -24.13 -17.58
CA THR A 53 -29.41 -23.07 -16.79
C THR A 53 -29.67 -21.91 -17.73
N THR A 54 -30.87 -21.84 -18.25
CA THR A 54 -31.45 -20.60 -18.81
C THR A 54 -31.45 -19.57 -17.69
N THR A 55 -30.43 -18.74 -17.64
CA THR A 55 -30.41 -17.52 -16.84
C THR A 55 -31.44 -16.58 -17.47
N THR A 56 -32.62 -16.51 -16.90
CA THR A 56 -33.52 -15.35 -17.04
C THR A 56 -32.68 -14.16 -16.53
N ALA A 57 -32.47 -13.19 -17.41
CA ALA A 57 -31.97 -11.89 -17.02
C ALA A 57 -32.95 -11.29 -15.99
N GLY A 58 -32.62 -11.50 -14.72
CA GLY A 58 -33.17 -10.72 -13.61
C GLY A 58 -32.64 -9.32 -13.78
N GLY A 59 -33.48 -8.31 -13.65
CA GLY A 59 -33.05 -6.92 -13.68
C GLY A 59 -31.95 -6.72 -12.64
N ASP A 60 -30.98 -5.89 -12.99
CA ASP A 60 -29.84 -5.47 -12.16
C ASP A 60 -30.39 -4.77 -10.89
N GLU A 61 -30.72 -5.54 -9.87
CA GLU A 61 -31.02 -4.98 -8.56
C GLU A 61 -29.69 -4.53 -7.96
N ASN A 62 -29.58 -3.25 -7.67
CA ASN A 62 -28.41 -2.71 -6.96
C ASN A 62 -28.31 -3.39 -5.58
N PRO A 63 -27.29 -4.22 -5.31
CA PRO A 63 -27.17 -4.98 -4.06
C PRO A 63 -26.95 -4.08 -2.83
N LEU A 64 -26.48 -2.84 -3.03
CA LEU A 64 -26.15 -1.89 -1.97
C LEU A 64 -27.22 -0.79 -1.80
N ALA A 65 -28.36 -0.86 -2.53
CA ALA A 65 -29.39 0.19 -2.52
C ALA A 65 -30.03 0.40 -1.14
N GLU A 66 -30.19 -0.66 -0.33
CA GLU A 66 -30.74 -0.55 1.01
C GLU A 66 -29.83 0.22 1.98
N TYR A 67 -28.51 0.32 1.66
CA TYR A 67 -27.50 1.07 2.40
C TYR A 67 -27.26 2.47 1.82
N GLY A 68 -28.04 2.88 0.83
CA GLY A 68 -27.92 4.20 0.19
C GLY A 68 -26.73 4.34 -0.77
N GLU A 69 -26.15 3.22 -1.21
CA GLU A 69 -25.04 3.18 -2.15
C GLU A 69 -25.55 2.80 -3.55
N ASP A 70 -24.94 3.41 -4.58
CA ASP A 70 -25.27 3.11 -5.98
C ASP A 70 -24.00 2.94 -6.84
N PRO A 71 -23.49 1.70 -6.96
CA PRO A 71 -22.36 1.38 -7.80
C PRO A 71 -22.53 1.79 -9.27
N SER A 72 -23.77 1.81 -9.77
CA SER A 72 -24.07 2.14 -11.17
C SER A 72 -23.83 3.61 -11.51
N MET A 73 -23.72 4.47 -10.49
CA MET A 73 -23.45 5.91 -10.65
C MET A 73 -21.97 6.23 -10.73
N ALA A 74 -21.07 5.24 -10.61
CA ALA A 74 -19.64 5.45 -10.77
C ALA A 74 -19.30 5.99 -12.16
N ASP A 75 -18.61 7.13 -12.23
CA ASP A 75 -18.17 7.70 -13.50
C ASP A 75 -17.15 6.76 -14.17
N PRO A 76 -17.42 6.24 -15.38
CA PRO A 76 -16.51 5.36 -16.11
C PRO A 76 -15.12 5.98 -16.35
N VAL A 77 -15.01 7.31 -16.41
CA VAL A 77 -13.73 8.01 -16.55
C VAL A 77 -12.92 7.87 -15.27
N LEU A 78 -13.54 8.06 -14.10
CA LEU A 78 -12.88 7.88 -12.81
C LEU A 78 -12.55 6.41 -12.53
N VAL A 79 -13.43 5.48 -12.90
CA VAL A 79 -13.15 4.04 -12.81
C VAL A 79 -11.91 3.69 -13.64
N THR A 80 -11.87 4.14 -14.91
CA THR A 80 -10.71 3.90 -15.78
C THR A 80 -9.45 4.59 -15.26
N LYS A 81 -9.57 5.80 -14.69
CA LYS A 81 -8.45 6.51 -14.07
C LYS A 81 -7.88 5.71 -12.89
N ALA A 82 -8.74 5.27 -11.98
CA ALA A 82 -8.32 4.56 -10.77
C ALA A 82 -7.76 3.16 -11.06
N LEU A 83 -8.43 2.39 -11.91
CA LEU A 83 -8.21 0.96 -12.08
C LEU A 83 -7.65 0.55 -13.46
N GLY A 84 -7.72 1.44 -14.44
CA GLY A 84 -7.43 1.08 -15.83
C GLY A 84 -8.51 0.19 -16.43
N THR A 85 -8.11 -0.70 -17.35
CA THR A 85 -9.01 -1.64 -18.06
C THR A 85 -8.96 -3.03 -17.40
N VAL A 86 -9.28 -3.11 -16.12
CA VAL A 86 -9.31 -4.38 -15.38
C VAL A 86 -10.66 -5.06 -15.45
N THR A 87 -10.65 -6.38 -15.29
CA THR A 87 -11.88 -7.16 -15.09
C THR A 87 -12.03 -7.41 -13.58
N PRO A 88 -13.22 -7.20 -13.00
CA PRO A 88 -13.46 -7.51 -11.61
C PRO A 88 -13.16 -8.99 -11.31
N SER A 89 -12.54 -9.24 -10.15
CA SER A 89 -12.29 -10.61 -9.68
C SER A 89 -13.40 -11.14 -8.76
N ASP A 90 -14.17 -10.21 -8.16
CA ASP A 90 -15.19 -10.48 -7.16
C ASP A 90 -16.31 -9.43 -7.26
N ASP A 91 -17.56 -9.86 -7.39
CA ASP A 91 -18.67 -8.94 -7.61
C ASP A 91 -18.97 -8.07 -6.37
N ASP A 92 -18.84 -8.61 -5.16
CA ASP A 92 -19.09 -7.86 -3.93
C ASP A 92 -18.00 -6.81 -3.71
N SER A 93 -16.72 -7.18 -3.86
CA SER A 93 -15.61 -6.24 -3.83
C SER A 93 -15.79 -5.14 -4.87
N TRP A 94 -16.14 -5.52 -6.10
CA TRP A 94 -16.35 -4.59 -7.20
C TRP A 94 -17.46 -3.59 -6.92
N ASN A 95 -18.60 -4.05 -6.40
CA ASN A 95 -19.72 -3.17 -6.07
C ASN A 95 -19.33 -2.14 -5.00
N ILE A 96 -18.58 -2.53 -3.96
CA ILE A 96 -18.12 -1.61 -2.92
C ILE A 96 -17.11 -0.60 -3.48
N ILE A 97 -16.18 -1.04 -4.36
CA ILE A 97 -15.22 -0.15 -5.03
C ILE A 97 -15.97 0.87 -5.91
N LEU A 98 -16.92 0.41 -6.74
CA LEU A 98 -17.71 1.31 -7.58
C LEU A 98 -18.56 2.28 -6.75
N ALA A 99 -19.15 1.83 -5.65
CA ALA A 99 -19.90 2.68 -4.73
C ALA A 99 -19.00 3.79 -4.15
N SER A 100 -17.75 3.45 -3.81
CA SER A 100 -16.81 4.47 -3.34
C SER A 100 -16.44 5.50 -4.43
N ILE A 101 -16.24 5.03 -5.67
CA ILE A 101 -15.91 5.90 -6.82
C ILE A 101 -17.12 6.76 -7.21
N SER A 102 -18.35 6.25 -7.10
CA SER A 102 -19.58 7.00 -7.41
C SER A 102 -19.72 8.30 -6.60
N ARG A 103 -19.07 8.35 -5.43
CA ARG A 103 -19.04 9.53 -4.54
C ARG A 103 -17.86 10.47 -4.80
N ALA A 104 -16.98 10.14 -5.77
CA ALA A 104 -15.81 10.95 -6.09
C ALA A 104 -16.18 12.10 -7.04
N ASP A 105 -16.54 13.25 -6.52
CA ASP A 105 -16.83 14.45 -7.30
C ASP A 105 -15.52 15.17 -7.69
N GLN A 106 -15.43 15.59 -8.95
CA GLN A 106 -14.29 16.34 -9.49
C GLN A 106 -14.53 17.85 -9.51
N ASP A 107 -15.80 18.28 -9.43
CA ASP A 107 -16.23 19.66 -9.52
C ASP A 107 -16.64 20.21 -8.13
N LEU A 108 -15.80 20.01 -7.11
CA LEU A 108 -16.07 20.45 -5.75
C LEU A 108 -16.18 21.98 -5.67
N ASP A 109 -17.16 22.47 -4.91
CA ASP A 109 -17.27 23.90 -4.62
C ASP A 109 -16.18 24.36 -3.63
N GLU A 110 -15.93 25.66 -3.60
CA GLU A 110 -14.88 26.25 -2.76
C GLU A 110 -15.07 25.96 -1.27
N ALA A 111 -16.30 25.89 -0.79
CA ALA A 111 -16.60 25.62 0.62
C ALA A 111 -16.23 24.17 1.01
N THR A 112 -16.47 23.20 0.12
CA THR A 112 -16.08 21.80 0.29
C THR A 112 -14.56 21.66 0.25
N ILE A 113 -13.88 22.36 -0.66
CA ILE A 113 -12.40 22.36 -0.74
C ILE A 113 -11.81 22.96 0.55
N GLU A 114 -12.31 24.10 1.02
CA GLU A 114 -11.84 24.70 2.27
C GLU A 114 -12.07 23.76 3.47
N LYS A 115 -13.20 23.08 3.54
CA LYS A 115 -13.50 22.11 4.59
C LYS A 115 -12.57 20.89 4.53
N ALA A 116 -12.30 20.35 3.34
CA ALA A 116 -11.37 19.28 3.17
C ALA A 116 -9.94 19.65 3.64
N MET A 117 -9.49 20.87 3.29
CA MET A 117 -8.20 21.40 3.73
C MET A 117 -8.15 21.64 5.24
N GLU A 118 -9.26 22.10 5.85
CA GLU A 118 -9.39 22.24 7.30
C GLU A 118 -9.21 20.86 7.97
N CYS A 119 -9.91 19.82 7.49
CA CYS A 119 -9.83 18.47 8.04
C CYS A 119 -8.45 17.84 7.81
N TRP A 120 -7.82 18.11 6.68
CA TRP A 120 -6.46 17.64 6.42
C TRP A 120 -5.40 18.26 7.34
N SER A 121 -5.62 19.50 7.77
CA SER A 121 -4.66 20.25 8.59
C SER A 121 -4.86 20.12 10.09
N ASN A 122 -6.01 19.61 10.54
CA ASN A 122 -6.36 19.53 11.95
C ASN A 122 -6.55 18.07 12.41
N GLN A 123 -6.01 17.75 13.56
CA GLN A 123 -6.20 16.42 14.17
C GLN A 123 -7.68 16.10 14.44
N VAL A 124 -8.48 17.06 14.80
CA VAL A 124 -9.93 16.93 14.99
C VAL A 124 -10.63 17.96 14.12
N CYS A 125 -11.51 17.53 13.27
CA CYS A 125 -12.24 18.35 12.34
C CYS A 125 -13.75 18.09 12.42
N ASP A 126 -14.53 19.15 12.62
CA ASP A 126 -15.99 19.13 12.43
C ASP A 126 -16.27 19.22 10.92
N THR A 127 -16.93 18.23 10.33
CA THR A 127 -17.28 18.21 8.90
C THR A 127 -18.28 19.29 8.51
N GLY A 128 -19.04 19.80 9.47
CA GLY A 128 -20.15 20.73 9.26
C GLY A 128 -21.46 20.06 8.83
N SER A 129 -21.51 18.71 8.71
CA SER A 129 -22.72 17.97 8.35
C SER A 129 -23.77 17.98 9.46
N GLY A 130 -23.32 18.05 10.71
CA GLY A 130 -24.17 17.88 11.90
C GLY A 130 -24.51 16.41 12.18
N GLY A 131 -23.84 15.47 11.54
CA GLY A 131 -23.96 14.04 11.82
C GLY A 131 -23.39 13.65 13.19
N ASP A 132 -23.78 12.48 13.69
CA ASP A 132 -23.37 12.00 15.00
C ASP A 132 -22.16 11.07 14.95
N LEU A 133 -21.79 10.51 13.75
CA LEU A 133 -20.67 9.58 13.61
C LEU A 133 -19.32 10.29 13.64
N VAL A 134 -18.36 9.64 14.29
CA VAL A 134 -16.96 10.07 14.38
C VAL A 134 -16.08 9.08 13.65
N MET A 135 -15.44 9.50 12.58
CA MET A 135 -14.43 8.73 11.85
C MET A 135 -13.06 8.90 12.49
N GLY A 136 -12.38 7.80 12.80
CA GLY A 136 -10.95 7.77 13.08
C GLY A 136 -10.14 7.51 11.81
N TYR A 137 -9.03 8.24 11.61
CA TYR A 137 -8.06 7.95 10.57
C TYR A 137 -6.70 7.70 11.22
N ALA A 138 -6.16 6.49 11.08
CA ALA A 138 -4.90 6.08 11.67
C ALA A 138 -3.85 5.86 10.59
N ASP A 139 -2.92 6.81 10.42
CA ASP A 139 -1.80 6.67 9.50
C ASP A 139 -0.52 6.25 10.24
N GLY A 140 0.00 5.07 9.92
CA GLY A 140 1.28 4.62 10.46
C GLY A 140 2.48 5.45 9.95
N GLY A 141 2.35 6.10 8.78
CA GLY A 141 3.33 7.02 8.21
C GLY A 141 3.10 8.46 8.64
N GLY A 142 2.83 9.33 7.68
CA GLY A 142 2.54 10.75 7.90
C GLY A 142 2.59 11.56 6.61
N ASP A 143 1.67 12.49 6.47
CA ASP A 143 1.44 13.32 5.28
C ASP A 143 2.67 14.13 4.87
N THR A 144 3.48 14.52 5.82
CA THR A 144 4.67 15.36 5.60
C THR A 144 5.92 14.56 5.24
N VAL A 145 5.91 13.26 5.50
CA VAL A 145 7.06 12.35 5.27
C VAL A 145 6.92 11.63 3.93
N ASN A 146 5.68 11.32 3.54
CA ASN A 146 5.38 10.59 2.32
C ASN A 146 4.13 11.16 1.66
N VAL A 147 4.27 11.70 0.44
CA VAL A 147 3.18 12.37 -0.29
C VAL A 147 2.03 11.43 -0.60
N TRP A 148 2.31 10.14 -0.90
CA TRP A 148 1.28 9.14 -1.13
C TRP A 148 0.35 9.01 0.09
N ARG A 149 0.89 9.11 1.31
CA ARG A 149 0.11 9.10 2.56
C ARG A 149 -0.81 10.31 2.65
N GLY A 150 -0.28 11.51 2.39
CA GLY A 150 -1.07 12.73 2.39
C GLY A 150 -2.23 12.68 1.39
N VAL A 151 -1.98 12.16 0.19
CA VAL A 151 -3.04 11.97 -0.82
C VAL A 151 -4.06 10.93 -0.35
N SER A 152 -3.65 9.79 0.22
CA SER A 152 -4.57 8.79 0.75
C SER A 152 -5.43 9.32 1.90
N HIS A 153 -4.86 10.15 2.78
CA HIS A 153 -5.60 10.84 3.84
C HIS A 153 -6.67 11.77 3.25
N MET A 154 -6.30 12.58 2.24
CA MET A 154 -7.25 13.46 1.56
C MET A 154 -8.36 12.68 0.84
N GLU A 155 -8.04 11.55 0.23
CA GLU A 155 -9.05 10.65 -0.37
C GLU A 155 -10.08 10.20 0.68
N ALA A 156 -9.61 9.78 1.87
CA ALA A 156 -10.50 9.39 2.96
C ALA A 156 -11.34 10.57 3.49
N ILE A 157 -10.74 11.76 3.64
CA ILE A 157 -11.46 12.97 4.04
C ILE A 157 -12.55 13.33 3.03
N LEU A 158 -12.22 13.40 1.74
CA LEU A 158 -13.18 13.74 0.70
C LEU A 158 -14.34 12.72 0.66
N GLN A 159 -14.05 11.44 0.87
CA GLN A 159 -15.09 10.43 0.97
C GLN A 159 -15.98 10.63 2.20
N ALA A 160 -15.38 10.88 3.36
CA ALA A 160 -16.12 11.13 4.60
C ALA A 160 -17.06 12.34 4.47
N LEU A 161 -16.64 13.41 3.81
CA LEU A 161 -17.45 14.59 3.56
C LEU A 161 -18.69 14.34 2.69
N THR A 162 -18.74 13.22 1.96
CA THR A 162 -19.95 12.83 1.18
C THR A 162 -21.02 12.15 2.04
N TYR A 163 -20.70 11.76 3.27
CA TYR A 163 -21.63 11.09 4.19
C TYR A 163 -22.16 12.08 5.22
N PRO A 164 -23.46 12.45 5.16
CA PRO A 164 -24.02 13.44 6.08
C PRO A 164 -24.03 12.96 7.54
N ASP A 165 -23.95 11.66 7.78
CA ASP A 165 -23.91 11.07 9.11
C ASP A 165 -22.55 11.20 9.81
N ILE A 166 -21.46 11.44 9.05
CA ILE A 166 -20.12 11.67 9.62
C ILE A 166 -19.99 13.13 10.02
N GLY A 167 -20.09 13.42 11.33
CA GLY A 167 -20.00 14.77 11.88
C GLY A 167 -18.58 15.20 12.24
N THR A 168 -17.69 14.24 12.54
CA THR A 168 -16.31 14.53 12.98
C THR A 168 -15.32 13.58 12.37
N ILE A 169 -14.14 14.10 12.00
CA ILE A 169 -12.97 13.30 11.60
C ILE A 169 -11.86 13.53 12.62
N VAL A 170 -11.23 12.44 13.09
CA VAL A 170 -10.09 12.46 14.02
C VAL A 170 -8.93 11.74 13.37
N SER A 171 -7.86 12.46 13.05
CA SER A 171 -6.70 11.93 12.33
C SER A 171 -5.47 11.85 13.22
N THR A 172 -4.68 10.78 13.06
CA THR A 172 -3.39 10.58 13.73
C THR A 172 -2.32 10.19 12.71
N ALA A 173 -1.04 10.41 13.06
CA ALA A 173 0.10 10.05 12.21
C ALA A 173 1.30 9.63 13.06
N ALA A 174 1.75 8.40 12.89
CA ALA A 174 2.82 7.81 13.70
C ALA A 174 4.24 8.06 13.15
N ASN A 175 4.39 8.68 11.99
CA ASN A 175 5.68 8.98 11.33
C ASN A 175 6.61 7.76 11.21
N PHE A 176 6.06 6.61 10.86
CA PHE A 176 6.76 5.32 10.76
C PHE A 176 7.39 4.83 12.07
N GLU A 177 6.82 5.19 13.22
CA GLU A 177 7.26 4.71 14.53
C GLU A 177 6.22 3.76 15.16
N GLY A 178 6.65 2.58 15.63
CA GLY A 178 5.74 1.52 16.11
C GLY A 178 4.98 1.89 17.39
N ASP A 179 5.67 2.38 18.41
CA ASP A 179 5.03 2.78 19.67
C ASP A 179 4.06 3.95 19.49
N PRO A 180 4.37 5.01 18.73
CA PRO A 180 3.40 6.03 18.32
C PRO A 180 2.18 5.44 17.60
N ALA A 181 2.35 4.50 16.67
CA ALA A 181 1.21 3.88 15.98
C ALA A 181 0.26 3.14 16.94
N VAL A 182 0.79 2.44 17.95
CA VAL A 182 -0.02 1.83 19.01
C VAL A 182 -0.76 2.90 19.83
N ASN A 183 -0.04 3.95 20.25
CA ASN A 183 -0.62 5.04 21.03
C ASN A 183 -1.72 5.81 20.26
N ASP A 184 -1.55 5.99 18.98
CA ASP A 184 -2.52 6.63 18.10
C ASP A 184 -3.83 5.85 18.02
N ILE A 185 -3.75 4.52 17.82
CA ILE A 185 -4.95 3.67 17.83
C ILE A 185 -5.58 3.66 19.23
N GLN A 186 -4.80 3.60 20.31
CA GLN A 186 -5.32 3.71 21.68
C GLN A 186 -6.01 5.06 21.94
N PHE A 187 -5.47 6.15 21.39
CA PHE A 187 -6.10 7.46 21.46
C PHE A 187 -7.47 7.44 20.74
N LEU A 188 -7.57 6.88 19.55
CA LEU A 188 -8.83 6.76 18.81
C LEU A 188 -9.84 5.88 19.54
N ILE A 189 -9.43 4.81 20.20
CA ILE A 189 -10.30 3.98 21.04
C ILE A 189 -10.85 4.77 22.24
N GLN A 190 -10.03 5.64 22.85
CA GLN A 190 -10.42 6.46 24.01
C GLN A 190 -11.24 7.70 23.58
N TYR A 191 -10.97 8.27 22.45
CA TYR A 191 -11.81 9.26 21.78
C TYR A 191 -12.95 8.48 21.14
N PRO A 192 -14.23 8.69 21.49
CA PRO A 192 -15.29 7.78 21.07
C PRO A 192 -15.53 7.82 19.55
N VAL A 193 -14.61 7.23 18.77
CA VAL A 193 -14.79 7.04 17.33
C VAL A 193 -15.70 5.86 17.06
N ASP A 194 -16.51 5.95 15.99
CA ASP A 194 -17.43 4.88 15.59
C ASP A 194 -16.77 3.83 14.72
N PHE A 195 -15.72 4.21 13.97
CA PHE A 195 -14.89 3.33 13.16
C PHE A 195 -13.50 3.93 12.92
N ILE A 196 -12.55 3.10 12.49
CA ILE A 196 -11.19 3.52 12.15
C ILE A 196 -10.86 3.04 10.73
N VAL A 197 -10.44 3.97 9.86
CA VAL A 197 -9.78 3.65 8.58
C VAL A 197 -8.28 3.90 8.76
N GLY A 198 -7.43 2.94 8.39
CA GLY A 198 -6.01 3.10 8.66
C GLY A 198 -5.09 2.22 7.83
N TYR A 199 -3.79 2.48 7.93
CA TYR A 199 -2.76 1.66 7.34
C TYR A 199 -1.79 1.15 8.42
N PRO A 200 -1.76 -0.17 8.67
CA PRO A 200 -1.00 -0.76 9.75
C PRO A 200 0.45 -1.04 9.33
N ASP A 201 1.29 -0.01 9.20
CA ASP A 201 2.70 -0.13 8.76
C ASP A 201 3.50 -1.20 9.51
N TRP A 202 3.20 -1.39 10.80
CA TRP A 202 3.89 -2.32 11.68
C TRP A 202 3.24 -3.72 11.76
N GLY A 203 2.25 -4.00 10.88
CA GLY A 203 1.63 -5.32 10.75
C GLY A 203 1.22 -5.94 12.08
N ALA A 204 1.67 -7.17 12.36
CA ALA A 204 1.31 -7.92 13.56
C ALA A 204 1.71 -7.26 14.89
N TYR A 205 2.63 -6.28 14.90
CA TYR A 205 2.94 -5.49 16.10
C TYR A 205 1.73 -4.72 16.64
N LEU A 206 0.79 -4.34 15.75
CA LEU A 206 -0.42 -3.62 16.12
C LEU A 206 -1.57 -4.55 16.58
N SER A 207 -1.41 -5.87 16.51
CA SER A 207 -2.48 -6.81 16.82
C SER A 207 -3.11 -6.63 18.20
N PRO A 208 -2.33 -6.42 19.30
CA PRO A 208 -2.93 -6.24 20.61
C PRO A 208 -3.90 -5.05 20.67
N VAL A 209 -3.50 -3.90 20.12
CA VAL A 209 -4.33 -2.68 20.17
C VAL A 209 -5.52 -2.76 19.22
N LEU A 210 -5.41 -3.45 18.09
CA LEU A 210 -6.55 -3.67 17.18
C LEU A 210 -7.58 -4.64 17.77
N LEU A 211 -7.14 -5.63 18.55
CA LEU A 211 -8.05 -6.47 19.34
C LEU A 211 -8.74 -5.66 20.46
N GLU A 212 -8.10 -4.63 21.02
CA GLU A 212 -8.75 -3.69 21.94
C GLU A 212 -9.84 -2.87 21.21
N ALA A 213 -9.59 -2.38 19.99
CA ALA A 213 -10.58 -1.71 19.16
C ALA A 213 -11.78 -2.61 18.90
N LYS A 214 -11.55 -3.86 18.47
CA LYS A 214 -12.59 -4.88 18.31
C LYS A 214 -13.41 -5.11 19.58
N ALA A 215 -12.74 -5.25 20.73
CA ALA A 215 -13.42 -5.43 22.01
C ALA A 215 -14.25 -4.21 22.43
N ALA A 216 -13.88 -3.02 21.98
CA ALA A 216 -14.64 -1.79 22.14
C ALA A 216 -15.81 -1.66 21.16
N GLY A 217 -15.94 -2.58 20.19
CA GLY A 217 -16.95 -2.54 19.14
C GLY A 217 -16.65 -1.54 18.03
N ILE A 218 -15.40 -1.14 17.87
CA ILE A 218 -14.94 -0.17 16.87
C ILE A 218 -14.38 -0.97 15.68
N PRO A 219 -15.05 -1.01 14.50
CA PRO A 219 -14.53 -1.66 13.32
C PRO A 219 -13.27 -0.93 12.83
N TYR A 220 -12.21 -1.72 12.55
CA TYR A 220 -10.99 -1.24 11.91
C TYR A 220 -10.98 -1.70 10.45
N ILE A 221 -10.85 -0.77 9.54
CA ILE A 221 -10.76 -1.01 8.10
C ILE A 221 -9.35 -0.66 7.65
N SER A 222 -8.62 -1.64 7.16
CA SER A 222 -7.32 -1.41 6.57
C SER A 222 -7.44 -1.10 5.07
N PHE A 223 -6.55 -0.28 4.53
CA PHE A 223 -6.49 -0.01 3.09
C PHE A 223 -5.08 -0.29 2.53
N SER A 224 -4.97 -0.27 1.20
CA SER A 224 -3.72 -0.45 0.45
C SER A 224 -3.03 -1.80 0.75
N ALA A 225 -3.86 -2.87 0.85
CA ALA A 225 -3.41 -4.22 1.22
C ALA A 225 -2.60 -4.27 2.52
N GLY A 226 -2.89 -3.37 3.44
CA GLY A 226 -2.26 -3.29 4.77
C GLY A 226 -2.79 -4.37 5.70
N TYR A 227 -2.34 -5.61 5.55
CA TYR A 227 -2.70 -6.69 6.47
C TYR A 227 -2.04 -6.51 7.84
N VAL A 228 -2.73 -6.93 8.88
CA VAL A 228 -2.18 -6.95 10.26
C VAL A 228 -1.41 -8.27 10.46
N GLY A 229 -0.29 -8.39 9.80
CA GLY A 229 0.46 -9.63 9.60
C GLY A 229 -0.11 -10.49 8.48
N LEU A 230 0.74 -11.28 7.85
CA LEU A 230 0.32 -12.25 6.82
C LEU A 230 -0.17 -13.55 7.46
N PRO A 231 -1.05 -14.32 6.78
CA PRO A 231 -1.47 -15.62 7.26
C PRO A 231 -0.29 -16.52 7.62
N GLY A 232 -0.28 -17.04 8.86
CA GLY A 232 0.77 -17.89 9.40
C GLY A 232 1.87 -17.16 10.17
N GLN A 233 1.94 -15.83 10.13
CA GLN A 233 2.83 -15.07 11.01
C GLN A 233 2.32 -15.08 12.45
N GLU A 234 3.26 -15.07 13.41
CA GLU A 234 2.90 -14.95 14.84
C GLU A 234 2.23 -13.60 15.09
N GLY A 235 1.06 -13.64 15.69
CA GLY A 235 0.27 -12.45 16.01
C GLY A 235 -0.51 -11.86 14.82
N ALA A 236 -0.50 -12.48 13.65
CA ALA A 236 -1.34 -12.04 12.53
C ALA A 236 -2.83 -12.09 12.88
N LEU A 237 -3.57 -11.07 12.47
CA LEU A 237 -5.03 -10.99 12.60
C LEU A 237 -5.72 -11.37 11.29
N VAL A 238 -6.91 -11.94 11.42
CA VAL A 238 -7.73 -12.39 10.29
C VAL A 238 -8.75 -11.30 9.94
N PRO A 239 -8.71 -10.72 8.71
CA PRO A 239 -9.74 -9.78 8.26
C PRO A 239 -11.11 -10.48 8.18
N GLY A 240 -12.16 -9.75 8.54
CA GLY A 240 -13.53 -10.30 8.68
C GLY A 240 -13.76 -11.03 10.01
N GLU A 241 -12.71 -11.43 10.73
CA GLU A 241 -12.83 -12.06 12.04
C GLU A 241 -12.28 -11.16 13.16
N ASP A 242 -11.02 -10.72 13.05
CA ASP A 242 -10.33 -9.95 14.09
C ASP A 242 -10.42 -8.44 13.89
N TYR A 243 -10.55 -8.01 12.68
CA TYR A 243 -10.87 -6.64 12.26
C TYR A 243 -11.80 -6.69 11.04
N ALA A 244 -12.48 -5.57 10.72
CA ALA A 244 -13.60 -5.59 9.77
C ALA A 244 -13.18 -6.06 8.37
N THR A 245 -12.27 -5.35 7.71
CA THR A 245 -11.85 -5.71 6.34
C THR A 245 -10.50 -5.13 5.98
N VAL A 246 -9.89 -5.66 4.92
CA VAL A 246 -8.74 -5.06 4.23
C VAL A 246 -9.11 -4.75 2.78
N VAL A 247 -8.86 -3.52 2.35
CA VAL A 247 -9.00 -3.08 0.96
C VAL A 247 -7.63 -3.15 0.29
N GLY A 248 -7.49 -3.94 -0.77
CA GLY A 248 -6.22 -4.01 -1.46
C GLY A 248 -6.11 -5.12 -2.48
N GLU A 249 -5.01 -5.12 -3.19
CA GLU A 249 -4.68 -6.12 -4.20
C GLU A 249 -4.38 -7.48 -3.57
N ASP A 250 -4.53 -8.56 -4.35
CA ASP A 250 -3.91 -9.84 -4.02
C ASP A 250 -2.38 -9.68 -4.10
N LEU A 251 -1.74 -9.79 -2.95
CA LEU A 251 -0.30 -9.53 -2.83
C LEU A 251 0.55 -10.56 -3.59
N CYS A 252 0.10 -11.82 -3.63
CA CYS A 252 0.83 -12.84 -4.36
C CYS A 252 0.72 -12.61 -5.87
N ALA A 253 -0.49 -12.38 -6.39
CA ALA A 253 -0.71 -12.05 -7.78
C ALA A 253 0.04 -10.77 -8.21
N LEU A 254 0.13 -9.77 -7.32
CA LEU A 254 0.94 -8.55 -7.55
C LEU A 254 2.42 -8.89 -7.70
N GLY A 255 2.98 -9.69 -6.79
CA GLY A 255 4.38 -10.12 -6.84
C GLY A 255 4.69 -10.95 -8.08
N GLU A 256 3.81 -11.87 -8.45
CA GLU A 256 3.92 -12.66 -9.68
C GLU A 256 3.90 -11.78 -10.94
N SER A 257 3.04 -10.76 -10.97
CA SER A 257 2.97 -9.80 -12.09
C SER A 257 4.26 -8.98 -12.25
N PHE A 258 4.88 -8.57 -11.14
CA PHE A 258 6.19 -7.90 -11.18
C PHE A 258 7.27 -8.82 -11.76
N ALA A 259 7.30 -10.08 -11.30
CA ALA A 259 8.26 -11.05 -11.77
C ALA A 259 8.06 -11.42 -13.24
N GLU A 260 6.82 -11.54 -13.71
CA GLU A 260 6.49 -11.79 -15.12
C GLU A 260 7.11 -10.71 -16.02
N VAL A 261 6.86 -9.43 -15.71
CA VAL A 261 7.43 -8.28 -16.43
C VAL A 261 8.96 -8.35 -16.47
N LEU A 262 9.59 -8.64 -15.34
CA LEU A 262 11.05 -8.66 -15.30
C LEU A 262 11.62 -9.88 -16.03
N ASN A 263 11.05 -11.06 -15.87
CA ASN A 263 11.50 -12.27 -16.58
C ASN A 263 11.40 -12.12 -18.11
N GLU A 264 10.37 -11.44 -18.60
CA GLU A 264 10.19 -11.15 -20.03
C GLU A 264 11.23 -10.17 -20.58
N ASN A 265 11.63 -9.17 -19.78
CA ASN A 265 12.47 -8.06 -20.24
C ASN A 265 13.95 -8.19 -19.84
N VAL A 266 14.26 -8.82 -18.71
CA VAL A 266 15.63 -8.93 -18.17
C VAL A 266 16.31 -10.24 -18.58
N SER A 267 15.56 -11.24 -19.05
CA SER A 267 16.10 -12.49 -19.65
C SER A 267 17.14 -13.22 -18.79
N GLY A 268 16.86 -13.42 -17.52
CA GLY A 268 17.72 -14.16 -16.58
C GLY A 268 18.88 -13.33 -15.98
N GLY A 269 18.82 -11.99 -16.11
CA GLY A 269 19.76 -11.07 -15.48
C GLY A 269 19.54 -10.86 -13.98
N GLU A 270 20.39 -10.01 -13.40
CA GLU A 270 20.31 -9.62 -12.00
C GLU A 270 19.16 -8.64 -11.75
N VAL A 271 18.42 -8.86 -10.68
CA VAL A 271 17.28 -8.05 -10.24
C VAL A 271 17.49 -7.61 -8.80
N GLY A 272 17.33 -6.31 -8.54
CA GLY A 272 17.24 -5.75 -7.20
C GLY A 272 15.79 -5.60 -6.75
N MET A 273 15.54 -5.71 -5.43
CA MET A 273 14.23 -5.59 -4.82
C MET A 273 14.28 -4.60 -3.67
N LEU A 274 13.30 -3.71 -3.60
CA LEU A 274 13.14 -2.76 -2.51
C LEU A 274 11.80 -2.97 -1.81
N GLY A 275 11.74 -2.66 -0.53
CA GLY A 275 10.54 -2.76 0.29
C GLY A 275 10.31 -1.53 1.15
N GLY A 276 9.24 -1.55 1.92
CA GLY A 276 8.87 -0.48 2.84
C GLY A 276 9.46 -0.65 4.24
N THR A 277 8.59 -0.66 5.25
CA THR A 277 8.96 -0.88 6.66
C THR A 277 9.32 -2.36 6.89
N PRO A 278 10.36 -2.66 7.68
CA PRO A 278 10.75 -4.03 7.99
C PRO A 278 9.58 -4.89 8.49
N GLY A 279 9.36 -6.05 7.84
CA GLY A 279 8.27 -6.95 8.21
C GLY A 279 6.86 -6.47 7.84
N ASN A 280 6.72 -5.35 7.13
CA ASN A 280 5.44 -4.86 6.65
C ASN A 280 4.74 -5.91 5.78
N ALA A 281 3.46 -6.16 6.05
CA ALA A 281 2.71 -7.23 5.39
C ALA A 281 2.53 -6.99 3.88
N LEU A 282 2.36 -5.74 3.43
CA LEU A 282 2.31 -5.40 2.01
C LEU A 282 3.61 -5.84 1.32
N SER A 283 4.75 -5.29 1.76
CA SER A 283 6.06 -5.60 1.16
C SER A 283 6.36 -7.09 1.23
N LEU A 284 6.20 -7.71 2.39
CA LEU A 284 6.51 -9.13 2.58
C LEU A 284 5.63 -10.04 1.71
N GLY A 285 4.35 -9.72 1.56
CA GLY A 285 3.39 -10.51 0.80
C GLY A 285 3.77 -10.62 -0.68
N TRP A 286 3.98 -9.48 -1.35
CA TRP A 286 4.34 -9.50 -2.76
C TRP A 286 5.81 -9.94 -2.98
N GLN A 287 6.75 -9.59 -2.09
CA GLN A 287 8.16 -9.96 -2.22
C GLN A 287 8.37 -11.47 -2.21
N ARG A 288 7.65 -12.21 -1.37
CA ARG A 288 7.76 -13.68 -1.31
C ARG A 288 7.35 -14.33 -2.62
N CYS A 289 6.21 -13.93 -3.19
CA CYS A 289 5.73 -14.47 -4.46
C CYS A 289 6.59 -14.01 -5.64
N ALA A 290 7.00 -12.73 -5.67
CA ALA A 290 7.93 -12.22 -6.67
C ALA A 290 9.28 -12.96 -6.67
N THR A 291 9.84 -13.24 -5.50
CA THR A 291 11.11 -13.97 -5.37
C THR A 291 11.02 -15.35 -5.99
N GLN A 292 9.94 -16.11 -5.69
CA GLN A 292 9.72 -17.41 -6.27
C GLN A 292 9.54 -17.35 -7.79
N ALA A 293 8.69 -16.43 -8.26
CA ALA A 293 8.39 -16.29 -9.68
C ALA A 293 9.60 -15.78 -10.50
N LEU A 294 10.45 -14.90 -9.93
CA LEU A 294 11.71 -14.50 -10.55
C LEU A 294 12.64 -15.70 -10.74
N ALA A 295 12.81 -16.52 -9.69
CA ALA A 295 13.66 -17.71 -9.75
C ALA A 295 13.14 -18.72 -10.77
N ASP A 296 11.83 -18.97 -10.83
CA ASP A 296 11.19 -19.88 -11.79
C ASP A 296 11.37 -19.40 -13.23
N GLY A 297 11.37 -18.08 -13.46
CA GLY A 297 11.66 -17.45 -14.76
C GLY A 297 13.15 -17.31 -15.09
N GLY A 298 14.04 -17.67 -14.15
CA GLY A 298 15.49 -17.70 -14.32
C GLY A 298 16.21 -16.37 -14.01
N SER A 299 15.51 -15.33 -13.57
CA SER A 299 16.12 -14.10 -13.07
C SER A 299 16.77 -14.31 -11.69
N GLN A 300 17.80 -13.51 -11.38
CA GLN A 300 18.60 -13.68 -10.16
C GLN A 300 18.38 -12.48 -9.23
N LEU A 301 17.70 -12.72 -8.10
CA LEU A 301 17.59 -11.70 -7.05
C LEU A 301 18.95 -11.50 -6.37
N VAL A 302 19.44 -10.23 -6.35
CA VAL A 302 20.74 -9.90 -5.73
C VAL A 302 20.63 -9.60 -4.23
N ASN A 303 19.45 -9.22 -3.75
CA ASN A 303 19.20 -9.08 -2.33
C ASN A 303 19.15 -10.46 -1.65
N PRO A 304 19.42 -10.55 -0.33
CA PRO A 304 18.97 -11.69 0.45
C PRO A 304 17.45 -11.88 0.26
N PRO A 305 16.97 -13.10 -0.04
CA PRO A 305 15.52 -13.29 -0.22
C PRO A 305 14.77 -13.01 1.09
N PRO A 306 13.50 -12.52 1.00
CA PRO A 306 12.65 -12.37 2.18
C PRO A 306 12.40 -13.75 2.82
N ASP A 307 12.23 -13.78 4.13
CA ASP A 307 11.82 -14.98 4.87
C ASP A 307 10.36 -14.90 5.36
N GLU A 308 9.98 -15.69 6.36
CA GLU A 308 8.61 -15.72 6.87
C GLU A 308 8.19 -14.40 7.55
N ASN A 309 9.17 -13.63 8.08
CA ASN A 309 8.91 -12.45 8.90
C ASN A 309 9.75 -11.24 8.49
N THR A 310 10.64 -11.40 7.51
CA THR A 310 11.64 -10.37 7.15
C THR A 310 11.50 -10.01 5.69
N THR A 311 11.26 -8.74 5.43
CA THR A 311 11.31 -8.11 4.11
C THR A 311 12.75 -7.95 3.63
N THR A 312 12.94 -7.62 2.36
CA THR A 312 14.26 -7.28 1.80
C THR A 312 14.25 -5.87 1.21
N GLY A 313 15.40 -5.22 1.27
CA GLY A 313 15.58 -3.88 0.71
C GLY A 313 14.72 -2.81 1.40
N ASP A 314 14.63 -2.86 2.72
CA ASP A 314 13.77 -1.96 3.51
C ASP A 314 14.20 -0.50 3.36
N THR A 315 13.25 0.35 2.98
CA THR A 315 13.46 1.78 2.72
C THR A 315 12.58 2.68 3.56
N PHE A 316 11.61 2.13 4.30
CA PHE A 316 10.56 2.89 5.02
C PHE A 316 9.78 3.83 4.08
N TRP A 317 9.79 3.56 2.76
CA TRP A 317 9.30 4.47 1.72
C TRP A 317 9.89 5.90 1.81
N VAL A 318 11.13 6.00 2.29
CA VAL A 318 11.88 7.25 2.39
C VAL A 318 12.90 7.31 1.25
N ASN A 319 12.84 8.36 0.45
CA ASN A 319 13.62 8.49 -0.79
C ASN A 319 15.14 8.36 -0.57
N THR A 320 15.68 8.93 0.50
CA THR A 320 17.11 8.83 0.80
C THR A 320 17.55 7.41 1.17
N PHE A 321 16.70 6.64 1.83
CA PHE A 321 17.01 5.25 2.15
C PHE A 321 16.93 4.36 0.91
N ALA A 322 15.99 4.64 -0.01
CA ALA A 322 15.95 3.97 -1.30
C ALA A 322 17.23 4.24 -2.12
N LEU A 323 17.70 5.49 -2.15
CA LEU A 323 18.97 5.84 -2.80
C LEU A 323 20.16 5.09 -2.19
N ASP A 324 20.26 5.04 -0.87
CA ASP A 324 21.37 4.36 -0.20
C ASP A 324 21.32 2.84 -0.43
N ALA A 325 20.13 2.23 -0.43
CA ALA A 325 19.95 0.82 -0.73
C ALA A 325 20.38 0.47 -2.16
N VAL A 326 19.91 1.24 -3.15
CA VAL A 326 20.28 1.04 -4.57
C VAL A 326 21.78 1.27 -4.78
N ARG A 327 22.35 2.34 -4.22
CA ARG A 327 23.79 2.62 -4.30
C ARG A 327 24.62 1.47 -3.72
N GLY A 328 24.21 0.92 -2.57
CA GLY A 328 24.87 -0.20 -1.92
C GLY A 328 24.85 -1.46 -2.80
N LEU A 329 23.70 -1.80 -3.37
CA LEU A 329 23.56 -2.97 -4.25
C LEU A 329 24.34 -2.79 -5.56
N LEU A 330 24.27 -1.65 -6.22
CA LEU A 330 25.00 -1.36 -7.47
C LEU A 330 26.51 -1.37 -7.29
N THR A 331 27.02 -1.02 -6.10
CA THR A 331 28.47 -1.07 -5.81
C THR A 331 28.99 -2.50 -5.86
N THR A 332 28.19 -3.48 -5.51
CA THR A 332 28.55 -4.91 -5.51
C THR A 332 28.05 -5.66 -6.74
N ASN A 333 26.95 -5.20 -7.34
CA ASN A 333 26.27 -5.83 -8.47
C ASN A 333 25.99 -4.78 -9.55
N PRO A 334 26.99 -4.30 -10.29
CA PRO A 334 26.82 -3.24 -11.29
C PRO A 334 26.02 -3.68 -12.53
N GLU A 335 25.75 -4.96 -12.68
CA GLU A 335 25.02 -5.56 -13.80
C GLU A 335 23.51 -5.69 -13.53
N ILE A 336 22.99 -5.11 -12.42
CA ILE A 336 21.54 -5.12 -12.14
C ILE A 336 20.80 -4.52 -13.32
N ALA A 337 19.96 -5.34 -13.94
CA ALA A 337 19.18 -5.00 -15.12
C ALA A 337 17.67 -4.80 -14.81
N GLY A 338 17.24 -5.09 -13.59
CA GLY A 338 15.85 -4.92 -13.18
C GLY A 338 15.70 -4.47 -11.73
N TRP A 339 14.61 -3.73 -11.45
CA TRP A 339 14.19 -3.38 -10.09
C TRP A 339 12.72 -3.67 -9.89
N VAL A 340 12.41 -4.18 -8.70
CA VAL A 340 11.04 -4.25 -8.18
C VAL A 340 10.94 -3.33 -6.99
N TYR A 341 9.93 -2.46 -6.99
CA TYR A 341 9.62 -1.59 -5.87
C TYR A 341 8.15 -1.18 -5.86
N GLU A 342 7.61 -0.92 -4.70
CA GLU A 342 6.21 -0.52 -4.54
C GLU A 342 5.99 1.00 -4.54
N TYR A 343 7.07 1.82 -4.61
CA TYR A 343 7.01 3.28 -4.48
C TYR A 343 7.83 3.99 -5.55
N SER A 344 7.19 4.60 -6.53
CA SER A 344 7.85 5.16 -7.71
C SER A 344 8.63 6.45 -7.42
N ASP A 345 8.19 7.32 -6.51
CA ASP A 345 8.96 8.52 -6.13
C ASP A 345 10.26 8.15 -5.39
N GLY A 346 10.21 7.10 -4.55
CA GLY A 346 11.41 6.55 -3.93
C GLY A 346 12.38 5.98 -4.96
N LEU A 347 11.88 5.31 -6.00
CA LEU A 347 12.72 4.79 -7.07
C LEU A 347 13.30 5.92 -7.94
N PHE A 348 12.53 6.97 -8.23
CA PHE A 348 13.06 8.14 -8.94
C PHE A 348 14.34 8.68 -8.28
N THR A 349 14.29 8.87 -6.96
CA THR A 349 15.45 9.29 -6.19
C THR A 349 16.59 8.25 -6.22
N ALA A 350 16.23 6.96 -6.09
CA ALA A 350 17.17 5.86 -6.06
C ALA A 350 17.94 5.67 -7.36
N LEU A 351 17.33 5.96 -8.52
CA LEU A 351 17.97 5.88 -9.83
C LEU A 351 19.13 6.89 -10.00
N GLN A 352 19.23 7.93 -9.16
CA GLN A 352 20.38 8.83 -9.12
C GLN A 352 21.69 8.08 -8.80
N ALA A 353 21.62 6.93 -8.14
CA ALA A 353 22.81 6.10 -7.87
C ALA A 353 23.50 5.63 -9.15
N TYR A 354 22.77 5.42 -10.24
CA TYR A 354 23.35 5.07 -11.54
C TYR A 354 24.24 6.19 -12.07
N ASP A 355 23.76 7.44 -12.02
CA ASP A 355 24.53 8.62 -12.44
C ASP A 355 25.77 8.82 -11.55
N GLU A 356 25.62 8.68 -10.23
CA GLU A 356 26.71 8.82 -9.25
C GLU A 356 27.82 7.78 -9.46
N LEU A 357 27.46 6.56 -9.84
CA LEU A 357 28.41 5.47 -10.08
C LEU A 357 28.88 5.38 -11.54
N GLY A 358 28.32 6.19 -12.45
CA GLY A 358 28.61 6.16 -13.87
C GLY A 358 28.15 4.87 -14.56
N ILE A 359 27.06 4.25 -14.06
CA ILE A 359 26.45 3.05 -14.63
C ILE A 359 25.32 3.49 -15.56
N PRO A 360 25.31 3.04 -16.84
CA PRO A 360 24.25 3.42 -17.77
C PRO A 360 22.94 2.73 -17.41
N VAL A 361 21.80 3.45 -17.61
CA VAL A 361 20.45 2.91 -17.37
C VAL A 361 19.85 2.22 -18.61
N GLU A 362 20.62 2.12 -19.70
CA GLU A 362 20.16 1.47 -20.91
C GLU A 362 19.80 0.00 -20.63
N ASN A 363 18.61 -0.39 -21.09
CA ASN A 363 18.02 -1.72 -20.91
C ASN A 363 17.60 -2.06 -19.47
N LEU A 364 17.59 -1.10 -18.55
CA LEU A 364 16.98 -1.31 -17.26
C LEU A 364 15.46 -1.51 -17.41
N THR A 365 14.88 -2.41 -16.64
CA THR A 365 13.44 -2.59 -16.52
C THR A 365 13.04 -2.44 -15.06
N VAL A 366 12.03 -1.62 -14.80
CA VAL A 366 11.50 -1.44 -13.44
C VAL A 366 10.02 -1.86 -13.41
N ALA A 367 9.66 -2.59 -12.35
CA ALA A 367 8.29 -2.99 -12.05
C ALA A 367 7.86 -2.32 -10.73
N LEU A 368 6.77 -1.54 -10.79
CA LEU A 368 6.32 -0.65 -9.73
C LEU A 368 4.87 -0.92 -9.36
N ARG A 369 4.51 -0.63 -8.09
CA ARG A 369 3.12 -0.63 -7.66
C ARG A 369 2.47 0.73 -7.82
N THR A 370 3.16 1.83 -7.52
CA THR A 370 2.60 3.19 -7.59
C THR A 370 3.04 3.95 -8.84
N ASP A 371 2.46 5.11 -9.08
CA ASP A 371 2.52 5.87 -10.32
C ASP A 371 2.74 7.37 -10.13
N GLU A 372 3.59 7.73 -9.15
CA GLU A 372 3.92 9.13 -8.91
C GLU A 372 4.58 9.75 -10.15
N GLN A 373 4.10 10.94 -10.50
CA GLN A 373 4.43 11.65 -11.74
C GLN A 373 5.90 12.07 -11.85
N THR A 374 6.60 12.19 -10.71
CA THR A 374 8.02 12.57 -10.69
C THR A 374 8.87 11.66 -11.59
N LEU A 375 8.71 10.35 -11.41
CA LEU A 375 9.45 9.36 -12.22
C LEU A 375 8.97 9.34 -13.67
N PHE A 376 7.66 9.39 -13.90
CA PHE A 376 7.08 9.26 -15.24
C PHE A 376 7.35 10.49 -16.11
N CYS A 377 7.32 11.69 -15.53
CA CYS A 377 7.66 12.91 -16.25
C CYS A 377 9.16 13.04 -16.50
N ASP A 378 10.03 12.66 -15.55
CA ASP A 378 11.47 12.58 -15.79
C ASP A 378 11.77 11.60 -16.93
N TRP A 379 11.12 10.43 -16.94
CA TRP A 379 11.27 9.44 -18.01
C TRP A 379 10.82 10.00 -19.38
N ALA A 380 9.68 10.68 -19.43
CA ALA A 380 9.16 11.29 -20.65
C ALA A 380 10.05 12.43 -21.19
N ASP A 381 10.63 13.23 -20.27
CA ASP A 381 11.50 14.37 -20.62
C ASP A 381 12.87 13.96 -21.16
N ARG A 382 13.28 12.70 -21.00
CA ARG A 382 14.59 12.20 -21.48
C ARG A 382 14.75 12.16 -23.00
N ASN A 383 13.73 12.55 -23.79
CA ASN A 383 13.68 12.61 -25.25
C ASN A 383 13.87 11.26 -26.00
N GLU A 384 14.60 10.33 -25.44
CA GLU A 384 14.77 8.94 -25.86
C GLU A 384 14.81 8.10 -24.59
N PRO A 385 13.67 7.59 -24.06
CA PRO A 385 13.66 6.71 -22.91
C PRO A 385 14.50 5.47 -23.20
N THR A 386 15.54 5.26 -22.36
CA THR A 386 16.49 4.17 -22.55
C THR A 386 16.14 2.95 -21.72
N TYR A 387 15.14 3.06 -20.82
CA TYR A 387 14.70 1.99 -19.93
C TYR A 387 13.18 1.84 -19.91
N ASN A 388 12.71 0.69 -19.47
CA ASN A 388 11.29 0.38 -19.39
C ASN A 388 10.77 0.57 -17.97
N ILE A 389 9.58 1.15 -17.85
CA ILE A 389 8.83 1.25 -16.59
C ILE A 389 7.50 0.56 -16.78
N TYR A 390 7.16 -0.32 -15.83
CA TYR A 390 5.84 -0.95 -15.70
C TYR A 390 5.29 -0.66 -14.32
N TYR A 391 3.98 -0.44 -14.22
CA TYR A 391 3.34 -0.11 -12.96
C TYR A 391 1.93 -0.70 -12.87
N SER A 392 1.46 -0.98 -11.64
CA SER A 392 0.12 -1.53 -11.38
C SER A 392 -0.89 -0.50 -10.91
N ALA A 393 -0.47 0.71 -10.58
CA ALA A 393 -1.33 1.78 -10.05
C ALA A 393 -1.99 1.44 -8.70
N GLY A 394 -1.20 1.16 -7.68
CA GLY A 394 -1.66 0.96 -6.30
C GLY A 394 -2.28 2.22 -5.72
N GLY A 395 -3.57 2.44 -6.02
CA GLY A 395 -4.23 3.72 -5.93
C GLY A 395 -4.53 4.21 -4.51
N ASN A 396 -4.36 5.50 -4.30
CA ASN A 396 -4.76 6.22 -3.09
C ASN A 396 -6.26 6.09 -2.79
N PHE A 397 -7.11 5.90 -3.82
CA PHE A 397 -8.58 5.75 -3.71
C PHE A 397 -8.99 4.57 -2.81
N GLN A 398 -8.11 3.63 -2.50
CA GLN A 398 -8.39 2.51 -1.60
C GLN A 398 -8.80 2.98 -0.20
N SER A 399 -8.30 4.13 0.25
CA SER A 399 -8.77 4.75 1.50
C SER A 399 -10.21 5.26 1.41
N ARG A 400 -10.68 5.74 0.23
CA ARG A 400 -12.10 6.02 -0.02
C ARG A 400 -12.96 4.77 0.13
N THR A 401 -12.52 3.69 -0.53
CA THR A 401 -13.19 2.39 -0.43
C THR A 401 -13.27 1.92 1.02
N GLY A 402 -12.20 2.18 1.80
CA GLY A 402 -12.18 1.90 3.24
C GLY A 402 -13.26 2.66 4.02
N VAL A 403 -13.50 3.94 3.71
CA VAL A 403 -14.57 4.72 4.33
C VAL A 403 -15.95 4.18 3.95
N THR A 404 -16.16 3.86 2.66
CA THR A 404 -17.42 3.26 2.20
C THR A 404 -17.67 1.90 2.86
N ALA A 405 -16.66 1.04 2.96
CA ALA A 405 -16.76 -0.24 3.63
C ALA A 405 -17.13 -0.08 5.11
N ALA A 406 -16.55 0.91 5.81
CA ALA A 406 -16.90 1.22 7.19
C ALA A 406 -18.36 1.64 7.34
N MET A 407 -18.86 2.49 6.44
CA MET A 407 -20.25 2.93 6.46
C MET A 407 -21.23 1.76 6.20
N LEU A 408 -20.89 0.85 5.30
CA LEU A 408 -21.66 -0.37 5.04
C LEU A 408 -21.65 -1.29 6.26
N GLU A 409 -20.50 -1.52 6.89
CA GLU A 409 -20.35 -2.32 8.12
C GLU A 409 -21.21 -1.78 9.26
N LEU A 410 -21.18 -0.47 9.50
CA LEU A 410 -22.00 0.18 10.53
C LEU A 410 -23.50 0.06 10.27
N GLN A 411 -23.93 -0.07 9.02
CA GLN A 411 -25.31 -0.26 8.62
C GLN A 411 -25.72 -1.73 8.63
N GLY A 412 -24.77 -2.66 8.89
CA GLY A 412 -25.03 -4.08 8.98
C GLY A 412 -25.01 -4.82 7.65
N ALA A 413 -24.39 -4.24 6.62
CA ALA A 413 -24.10 -4.94 5.37
C ALA A 413 -23.09 -6.07 5.59
N ASP A 414 -23.15 -7.10 4.75
CA ASP A 414 -22.17 -8.19 4.71
C ASP A 414 -20.95 -7.72 3.91
N VAL A 415 -19.99 -7.09 4.61
CA VAL A 415 -18.75 -6.63 4.01
C VAL A 415 -17.73 -7.77 3.99
N PRO A 416 -17.14 -8.14 2.83
CA PRO A 416 -16.16 -9.21 2.78
C PRO A 416 -14.92 -8.85 3.61
N GLY A 417 -14.31 -9.84 4.27
CA GLY A 417 -13.08 -9.63 5.06
C GLY A 417 -11.92 -9.07 4.22
N GLN A 418 -11.96 -9.29 2.91
CA GLN A 418 -11.05 -8.67 1.95
C GLN A 418 -11.86 -8.10 0.77
N ILE A 419 -11.69 -6.80 0.52
CA ILE A 419 -12.17 -6.14 -0.70
C ILE A 419 -11.01 -6.15 -1.70
N VAL A 420 -11.09 -7.06 -2.67
CA VAL A 420 -10.02 -7.29 -3.64
C VAL A 420 -10.03 -6.18 -4.68
N VAL A 421 -8.95 -5.38 -4.71
CA VAL A 421 -8.73 -4.36 -5.73
C VAL A 421 -8.00 -5.01 -6.92
N PRO A 422 -8.64 -5.07 -8.09
CA PRO A 422 -7.99 -5.64 -9.27
C PRO A 422 -6.84 -4.74 -9.72
N HIS A 423 -5.78 -5.36 -10.26
CA HIS A 423 -4.62 -4.65 -10.79
C HIS A 423 -4.23 -5.21 -12.17
N VAL A 424 -3.52 -4.41 -12.94
CA VAL A 424 -2.90 -4.81 -14.20
C VAL A 424 -1.60 -4.05 -14.39
N MET A 425 -0.54 -4.76 -14.77
CA MET A 425 0.71 -4.11 -15.12
C MET A 425 0.57 -3.35 -16.45
N ARG A 426 0.95 -2.08 -16.43
CA ARG A 426 0.93 -1.17 -17.60
C ARG A 426 2.34 -0.68 -17.85
N GLN A 427 2.74 -0.65 -19.13
CA GLN A 427 3.98 0.01 -19.50
C GLN A 427 3.79 1.52 -19.57
N VAL A 428 4.70 2.27 -18.98
CA VAL A 428 4.70 3.74 -19.03
C VAL A 428 4.88 4.22 -20.47
N THR A 429 4.09 5.21 -20.83
CA THR A 429 4.14 5.96 -22.07
C THR A 429 4.29 7.45 -21.79
N ALA A 430 4.58 8.26 -22.80
CA ALA A 430 4.67 9.71 -22.64
C ALA A 430 3.35 10.34 -22.17
N ASP A 431 2.21 9.69 -22.46
CA ASP A 431 0.88 10.17 -22.06
C ASP A 431 0.61 9.96 -20.54
N ASP A 432 1.39 9.14 -19.86
CA ASP A 432 1.28 8.93 -18.40
C ASP A 432 1.88 10.09 -17.59
N CYS A 433 2.70 10.95 -18.19
CA CYS A 433 3.13 12.20 -17.59
C CYS A 433 2.10 13.31 -17.84
N ASN A 434 1.59 13.91 -16.77
CA ASN A 434 0.77 15.12 -16.85
C ASN A 434 1.59 16.33 -16.38
N PRO A 435 2.21 17.10 -17.31
CA PRO A 435 3.08 18.23 -16.96
C PRO A 435 2.32 19.41 -16.33
N ASP A 436 1.00 19.47 -16.53
CA ASP A 436 0.14 20.48 -15.93
C ASP A 436 -0.26 20.16 -14.49
N ARG A 437 0.04 18.96 -14.01
CA ARG A 437 -0.23 18.57 -12.64
C ARG A 437 0.71 19.30 -11.70
N VAL A 438 0.13 20.02 -10.75
CA VAL A 438 0.77 21.02 -9.90
C VAL A 438 1.93 20.49 -9.06
N ASN A 439 1.95 19.19 -8.80
CA ASN A 439 3.06 18.58 -8.10
C ASN A 439 3.38 17.22 -8.73
N ALA A 440 4.62 17.08 -9.20
CA ALA A 440 5.12 15.88 -9.83
C ALA A 440 5.10 14.63 -8.93
N VAL A 441 5.05 14.77 -7.61
CA VAL A 441 5.03 13.63 -6.67
C VAL A 441 3.65 13.01 -6.45
N VAL A 442 2.60 13.55 -7.07
CA VAL A 442 1.25 13.02 -6.92
C VAL A 442 0.99 11.90 -7.93
N SER A 443 0.35 10.84 -7.47
CA SER A 443 -0.10 9.71 -8.29
C SER A 443 -1.04 10.15 -9.42
N GLY A 444 -0.83 9.65 -10.62
CA GLY A 444 -1.68 9.89 -11.79
C GLY A 444 -3.09 9.33 -11.62
N THR A 445 -3.22 8.23 -10.88
CA THR A 445 -4.49 7.52 -10.65
C THR A 445 -5.28 8.01 -9.44
N SER A 446 -4.75 8.98 -8.65
CA SER A 446 -5.49 9.58 -7.54
C SER A 446 -6.79 10.23 -8.02
N LEU A 447 -7.87 10.02 -7.27
CA LEU A 447 -9.19 10.62 -7.50
C LEU A 447 -9.37 11.98 -6.80
N VAL A 448 -8.35 12.46 -6.06
CA VAL A 448 -8.38 13.83 -5.50
C VAL A 448 -8.43 14.83 -6.65
N PRO A 449 -9.40 15.76 -6.68
CA PRO A 449 -9.47 16.79 -7.70
C PRO A 449 -8.23 17.68 -7.74
N ASP A 450 -7.82 18.13 -8.93
CA ASP A 450 -6.64 18.96 -9.10
C ASP A 450 -6.73 20.29 -8.28
N ALA A 451 -7.92 20.86 -8.12
CA ALA A 451 -8.15 22.04 -7.29
C ALA A 451 -7.75 21.81 -5.82
N VAL A 452 -7.98 20.60 -5.29
CA VAL A 452 -7.57 20.21 -3.93
C VAL A 452 -6.07 19.96 -3.88
N LEU A 453 -5.51 19.23 -4.86
CA LEU A 453 -4.07 18.96 -4.93
C LEU A 453 -3.24 20.25 -4.97
N VAL A 454 -3.72 21.27 -5.71
CA VAL A 454 -3.13 22.64 -5.73
C VAL A 454 -3.08 23.24 -4.32
N ARG A 455 -4.14 23.05 -3.54
CA ARG A 455 -4.19 23.58 -2.16
C ARG A 455 -3.27 22.83 -1.21
N MET A 456 -3.20 21.48 -1.33
CA MET A 456 -2.36 20.63 -0.48
C MET A 456 -0.87 20.92 -0.66
N PHE A 457 -0.41 20.99 -1.92
CA PHE A 457 1.02 21.02 -2.24
C PHE A 457 1.52 22.37 -2.72
N GLY A 458 0.66 23.36 -2.78
CA GLY A 458 0.97 24.70 -3.25
C GLY A 458 1.15 24.78 -4.75
N GLY A 459 0.45 25.67 -5.41
CA GLY A 459 0.87 26.13 -6.73
C GLY A 459 2.18 26.88 -6.57
N GLY A 460 3.27 26.37 -7.12
CA GLY A 460 4.55 27.07 -7.14
C GLY A 460 4.49 28.37 -7.95
#